data_a786ada7b4d238ee35346703052aafcf
#
_entry.id   a786ada7b4d238ee35346703052aafcf
#
_cell.length_a   1.000
_cell.length_b   1.000
_cell.length_c   1.000
_cell.angle_alpha   90.00
_cell.angle_beta   90.00
_cell.angle_gamma   90.00
#
_symmetry.space_group_name_H-M   'P 1'
#
loop_
_entity.id
_entity.type
_entity.pdbx_description
1 polymer ?
#
loop_
_entity_poly.entity_id
_entity_poly.type
_entity_poly.pdbx_seq_one_letter_code
_entity_poly.pdbx_strand_id
1 'polypeptide(L)'
;KHRTHTLADAAYGARRFILGLSKKVLLANVLYELISAYKSAANVSVLFVWLYAAAYVLHLYFDFSGYSDMAIGLGRIFGFHFIENFNYPYISASVTEFWRRWHMSLGSWFRDYVYIPLGGNRVSKAKWFRNIFIVWLLTGLWHGAAWTFILWGLFFAVFLTVEKLWYGQALAQTRFLKHLYVLLLIAVSFVIFDAASVSDAFRTIGSLFGLGGLPRSDVLARYYFNSYSGVFLVAIVGATPLPAKIVRQFSEDGPGKKIMSVVEPVVLLGLLAVVTAYLVDGSFNPFLYFRF
;
A
#
# COMPACT_ATOMS: atom_id res chain seq x y z
N LYS A 1 -2.63 9.10 33.06
CA LYS A 1 -2.00 7.83 32.67
C LYS A 1 -0.51 8.06 32.67
N HIS A 2 0.23 7.31 33.50
CA HIS A 2 1.69 7.40 33.54
C HIS A 2 2.27 6.80 32.25
N ARG A 3 3.11 7.56 31.54
CA ARG A 3 3.88 7.07 30.41
C ARG A 3 5.09 6.33 30.96
N THR A 4 5.38 5.16 30.41
CA THR A 4 6.59 4.40 30.75
C THR A 4 7.58 4.53 29.61
N HIS A 5 8.82 4.88 29.95
CA HIS A 5 9.92 4.96 29.01
C HIS A 5 10.93 3.87 29.37
N THR A 6 11.10 2.88 28.49
CA THR A 6 12.08 1.81 28.67
C THR A 6 13.11 1.83 27.54
N LEU A 7 14.31 1.34 27.81
CA LEU A 7 15.31 1.13 26.76
C LEU A 7 14.82 0.16 25.68
N ALA A 8 14.00 -0.81 26.05
CA ALA A 8 13.40 -1.75 25.11
C ALA A 8 12.43 -1.05 24.15
N ASP A 9 11.58 -0.13 24.65
CA ASP A 9 10.69 0.68 23.79
C ASP A 9 11.47 1.62 22.89
N ALA A 10 12.55 2.22 23.39
CA ALA A 10 13.43 3.08 22.59
C ALA A 10 14.14 2.29 21.47
N ALA A 11 14.67 1.11 21.77
CA ALA A 11 15.32 0.23 20.80
C ALA A 11 14.32 -0.25 19.74
N TYR A 12 13.12 -0.69 20.15
CA TYR A 12 12.04 -1.05 19.25
C TYR A 12 11.64 0.13 18.34
N GLY A 13 11.50 1.32 18.91
CA GLY A 13 11.11 2.52 18.20
C GLY A 13 12.15 2.95 17.16
N ALA A 14 13.44 2.96 17.53
CA ALA A 14 14.53 3.27 16.62
C ALA A 14 14.61 2.30 15.44
N ARG A 15 14.55 0.98 15.73
CA ARG A 15 14.50 -0.05 14.70
C ARG A 15 13.35 0.17 13.73
N ARG A 16 12.16 0.41 14.26
CA ARG A 16 10.97 0.60 13.44
C ARG A 16 11.03 1.86 12.59
N PHE A 17 11.57 2.94 13.15
CA PHE A 17 11.81 4.18 12.43
C PHE A 17 12.78 3.99 11.26
N ILE A 18 13.92 3.34 11.47
CA ILE A 18 14.92 3.09 10.42
C ILE A 18 14.33 2.24 9.30
N LEU A 19 13.58 1.18 9.63
CA LEU A 19 12.91 0.34 8.63
C LEU A 19 11.85 1.13 7.85
N GLY A 20 11.06 1.97 8.52
CA GLY A 20 10.07 2.83 7.88
C GLY A 20 10.71 3.84 6.93
N LEU A 21 11.79 4.48 7.36
CA LEU A 21 12.57 5.41 6.54
C LEU A 21 13.20 4.70 5.33
N SER A 22 13.70 3.48 5.52
CA SER A 22 14.24 2.66 4.42
C SER A 22 13.17 2.29 3.39
N LYS A 23 11.96 1.96 3.82
CA LYS A 23 10.82 1.75 2.91
C LYS A 23 10.54 2.98 2.04
N LYS A 24 10.53 4.18 2.66
CA LYS A 24 10.28 5.44 1.95
C LYS A 24 11.39 5.76 0.95
N VAL A 25 12.63 5.72 1.38
CA VAL A 25 13.76 6.21 0.57
C VAL A 25 14.18 5.19 -0.49
N LEU A 26 14.34 3.92 -0.09
CA LEU A 26 14.94 2.91 -0.98
C LEU A 26 13.92 2.20 -1.87
N LEU A 27 12.63 2.22 -1.54
CA LEU A 27 11.59 1.56 -2.34
C LEU A 27 10.59 2.57 -2.90
N ALA A 28 9.92 3.35 -2.05
CA ALA A 28 8.87 4.24 -2.53
C ALA A 28 9.41 5.33 -3.46
N ASN A 29 10.48 6.03 -3.08
CA ASN A 29 11.05 7.08 -3.91
C ASN A 29 11.57 6.54 -5.24
N VAL A 30 12.25 5.40 -5.24
CA VAL A 30 12.76 4.77 -6.47
C VAL A 30 11.61 4.34 -7.39
N LEU A 31 10.55 3.75 -6.86
CA LEU A 31 9.36 3.41 -7.65
C LEU A 31 8.66 4.66 -8.21
N TYR A 32 8.71 5.78 -7.48
CA TYR A 32 8.14 7.05 -7.94
C TYR A 32 8.88 7.63 -9.16
N GLU A 33 10.16 7.39 -9.30
CA GLU A 33 10.92 7.79 -10.50
C GLU A 33 10.35 7.12 -11.77
N LEU A 34 10.03 5.83 -11.70
CA LEU A 34 9.36 5.12 -12.82
C LEU A 34 7.98 5.70 -13.11
N ILE A 35 7.19 6.02 -12.06
CA ILE A 35 5.88 6.66 -12.20
C ILE A 35 6.03 8.03 -12.89
N SER A 36 7.00 8.82 -12.50
CA SER A 36 7.29 10.13 -13.09
C SER A 36 7.72 9.99 -14.55
N ALA A 37 8.55 9.01 -14.86
CA ALA A 37 8.97 8.72 -16.23
C ALA A 37 7.78 8.33 -17.13
N TYR A 38 6.87 7.49 -16.61
CA TYR A 38 5.63 7.16 -17.33
C TYR A 38 4.77 8.41 -17.60
N LYS A 39 4.57 9.25 -16.57
CA LYS A 39 3.73 10.46 -16.69
C LYS A 39 4.30 11.52 -17.64
N SER A 40 5.61 11.55 -17.83
CA SER A 40 6.30 12.46 -18.74
C SER A 40 6.53 11.89 -20.16
N ALA A 41 6.23 10.60 -20.37
CA ALA A 41 6.43 9.97 -21.66
C ALA A 41 5.41 10.45 -22.71
N ALA A 42 5.88 10.87 -23.88
CA ALA A 42 5.03 11.29 -24.99
C ALA A 42 4.26 10.12 -25.61
N ASN A 43 4.89 8.95 -25.69
CA ASN A 43 4.30 7.72 -26.20
C ASN A 43 4.49 6.61 -25.16
N VAL A 44 3.47 5.78 -25.00
CA VAL A 44 3.46 4.66 -24.06
C VAL A 44 3.00 3.38 -24.74
N SER A 45 3.42 2.24 -24.20
CA SER A 45 2.93 0.92 -24.59
C SER A 45 2.11 0.29 -23.47
N VAL A 46 1.35 -0.75 -23.78
CA VAL A 46 0.59 -1.53 -22.80
C VAL A 46 1.48 -2.02 -21.66
N LEU A 47 2.68 -2.50 -21.98
CA LEU A 47 3.66 -2.93 -20.97
C LEU A 47 4.05 -1.76 -20.05
N PHE A 48 4.26 -0.55 -20.59
CA PHE A 48 4.63 0.58 -19.73
C PHE A 48 3.48 1.03 -18.82
N VAL A 49 2.24 0.94 -19.29
CA VAL A 49 1.05 1.20 -18.43
C VAL A 49 0.96 0.18 -17.28
N TRP A 50 1.25 -1.11 -17.53
CA TRP A 50 1.31 -2.12 -16.47
C TRP A 50 2.45 -1.91 -15.49
N LEU A 51 3.62 -1.52 -15.97
CA LEU A 51 4.77 -1.17 -15.11
C LEU A 51 4.43 0.02 -14.21
N TYR A 52 3.80 1.06 -14.77
CA TYR A 52 3.30 2.19 -14.00
C TYR A 52 2.29 1.76 -12.93
N ALA A 53 1.27 0.98 -13.29
CA ALA A 53 0.25 0.54 -12.34
C ALA A 53 0.86 -0.30 -11.19
N ALA A 54 1.77 -1.24 -11.53
CA ALA A 54 2.48 -2.05 -10.53
C ALA A 54 3.40 -1.19 -9.64
N ALA A 55 4.14 -0.25 -10.24
CA ALA A 55 4.98 0.68 -9.49
C ALA A 55 4.14 1.54 -8.55
N TYR A 56 2.99 2.05 -9.00
CA TYR A 56 2.12 2.89 -8.17
C TYR A 56 1.52 2.11 -6.99
N VAL A 57 1.07 0.87 -7.22
CA VAL A 57 0.59 -0.03 -6.15
C VAL A 57 1.65 -0.22 -5.07
N LEU A 58 2.87 -0.56 -5.46
CA LEU A 58 3.97 -0.78 -4.51
C LEU A 58 4.45 0.52 -3.88
N HIS A 59 4.59 1.59 -4.67
CA HIS A 59 4.95 2.92 -4.19
C HIS A 59 4.02 3.38 -3.05
N LEU A 60 2.71 3.37 -3.30
CA LEU A 60 1.72 3.81 -2.31
C LEU A 60 1.81 3.01 -1.00
N TYR A 61 2.02 1.71 -1.10
CA TYR A 61 2.20 0.86 0.09
C TYR A 61 3.47 1.21 0.86
N PHE A 62 4.61 1.30 0.19
CA PHE A 62 5.88 1.56 0.88
C PHE A 62 5.99 3.00 1.38
N ASP A 63 5.42 3.96 0.65
CA ASP A 63 5.34 5.35 1.07
C ASP A 63 4.53 5.47 2.37
N PHE A 64 3.32 4.96 2.38
CA PHE A 64 2.41 5.12 3.52
C PHE A 64 2.74 4.16 4.67
N SER A 65 3.09 2.91 4.41
CA SER A 65 3.54 2.01 5.48
C SER A 65 4.85 2.46 6.09
N GLY A 66 5.76 3.05 5.30
CA GLY A 66 6.99 3.65 5.79
C GLY A 66 6.73 4.81 6.75
N TYR A 67 5.84 5.73 6.37
CA TYR A 67 5.37 6.80 7.25
C TYR A 67 4.75 6.24 8.55
N SER A 68 3.86 5.26 8.45
CA SER A 68 3.22 4.64 9.62
C SER A 68 4.23 3.98 10.55
N ASP A 69 5.23 3.29 10.00
CA ASP A 69 6.30 2.66 10.80
C ASP A 69 7.16 3.70 11.52
N MET A 70 7.49 4.82 10.85
CA MET A 70 8.21 5.92 11.49
C MET A 70 7.38 6.57 12.61
N ALA A 71 6.10 6.82 12.38
CA ALA A 71 5.20 7.39 13.38
C ALA A 71 5.04 6.48 14.60
N ILE A 72 4.84 5.16 14.39
CA ILE A 72 4.75 4.17 15.46
C ILE A 72 6.09 4.09 16.21
N GLY A 73 7.21 4.10 15.48
CA GLY A 73 8.55 4.06 16.07
C GLY A 73 8.82 5.25 16.98
N LEU A 74 8.58 6.47 16.49
CA LEU A 74 8.70 7.71 17.30
C LEU A 74 7.73 7.70 18.46
N GLY A 75 6.48 7.29 18.23
CA GLY A 75 5.49 7.16 19.30
C GLY A 75 6.01 6.28 20.45
N ARG A 76 6.62 5.12 20.13
CA ARG A 76 7.20 4.22 21.14
C ARG A 76 8.33 4.86 21.93
N ILE A 77 9.22 5.59 21.29
CA ILE A 77 10.30 6.33 21.96
C ILE A 77 9.73 7.32 22.97
N PHE A 78 8.60 7.97 22.65
CA PHE A 78 7.93 8.93 23.53
C PHE A 78 6.87 8.30 24.47
N GLY A 79 6.84 6.97 24.58
CA GLY A 79 5.91 6.24 25.46
C GLY A 79 4.47 6.16 24.97
N PHE A 80 4.21 6.39 23.68
CA PHE A 80 2.91 6.19 23.04
C PHE A 80 2.85 4.85 22.30
N HIS A 81 1.67 4.22 22.35
CA HIS A 81 1.42 2.97 21.65
C HIS A 81 0.35 3.21 20.60
N PHE A 82 0.79 3.52 19.37
CA PHE A 82 -0.11 3.64 18.23
C PHE A 82 -0.49 2.27 17.69
N ILE A 83 -1.67 2.18 17.09
CA ILE A 83 -2.15 0.97 16.41
C ILE A 83 -1.41 0.75 15.09
N GLU A 84 -1.31 -0.52 14.67
CA GLU A 84 -0.81 -0.87 13.34
C GLU A 84 -1.77 -0.34 12.26
N ASN A 85 -1.19 0.16 11.17
CA ASN A 85 -1.97 0.70 10.06
C ASN A 85 -1.97 -0.21 8.83
N PHE A 86 -1.00 -1.12 8.73
CA PHE A 86 -0.85 -2.07 7.63
C PHE A 86 -0.51 -3.48 8.14
N ASN A 87 -1.09 -4.51 7.50
CA ASN A 87 -0.78 -5.91 7.76
C ASN A 87 -0.72 -6.71 6.46
N TYR A 88 0.32 -6.47 5.65
CA TYR A 88 0.55 -7.15 4.38
C TYR A 88 -0.71 -7.23 3.49
N PRO A 89 -1.26 -6.09 3.05
CA PRO A 89 -2.57 -6.04 2.39
C PRO A 89 -2.61 -6.80 1.06
N TYR A 90 -1.49 -6.92 0.35
CA TYR A 90 -1.45 -7.53 -0.98
C TYR A 90 -1.51 -9.06 -1.01
N ILE A 91 -1.47 -9.72 0.17
CA ILE A 91 -1.75 -11.16 0.26
C ILE A 91 -3.23 -11.48 0.49
N SER A 92 -4.11 -10.48 0.47
CA SER A 92 -5.53 -10.65 0.74
C SER A 92 -6.22 -11.53 -0.30
N ALA A 93 -7.19 -12.31 0.15
CA ALA A 93 -7.99 -13.21 -0.68
C ALA A 93 -9.37 -12.62 -1.03
N SER A 94 -9.69 -11.41 -0.56
CA SER A 94 -10.92 -10.68 -0.84
C SER A 94 -10.71 -9.17 -0.69
N VAL A 95 -11.57 -8.37 -1.31
CA VAL A 95 -11.55 -6.90 -1.14
C VAL A 95 -11.86 -6.52 0.32
N THR A 96 -12.76 -7.26 0.95
CA THR A 96 -13.04 -7.10 2.38
C THR A 96 -11.80 -7.34 3.25
N GLU A 97 -11.03 -8.39 2.97
CA GLU A 97 -9.80 -8.68 3.70
C GLU A 97 -8.73 -7.61 3.43
N PHE A 98 -8.61 -7.14 2.19
CA PHE A 98 -7.68 -6.07 1.84
C PHE A 98 -7.91 -4.84 2.73
N TRP A 99 -9.14 -4.36 2.88
CA TRP A 99 -9.46 -3.19 3.69
C TRP A 99 -9.32 -3.42 5.20
N ARG A 100 -9.31 -4.67 5.67
CA ARG A 100 -8.94 -5.01 7.05
C ARG A 100 -7.44 -4.97 7.31
N ARG A 101 -6.63 -4.93 6.25
CA ARG A 101 -5.16 -4.93 6.29
C ARG A 101 -4.53 -3.64 5.80
N TRP A 102 -5.30 -2.80 5.11
CA TRP A 102 -4.90 -1.51 4.55
C TRP A 102 -5.53 -0.36 5.35
N HIS A 103 -4.72 0.63 5.75
CA HIS A 103 -5.15 1.85 6.45
C HIS A 103 -6.15 1.55 7.59
N MET A 104 -5.72 0.64 8.50
CA MET A 104 -6.57 0.05 9.53
C MET A 104 -7.14 1.10 10.49
N SER A 105 -6.40 2.19 10.76
CA SER A 105 -6.86 3.31 11.59
C SER A 105 -8.07 4.02 10.98
N LEU A 106 -8.02 4.35 9.68
CA LEU A 106 -9.14 4.98 8.97
C LEU A 106 -10.33 4.03 8.88
N GLY A 107 -10.06 2.76 8.52
CA GLY A 107 -11.09 1.73 8.43
C GLY A 107 -11.83 1.52 9.76
N SER A 108 -11.12 1.50 10.90
CA SER A 108 -11.73 1.40 12.22
C SER A 108 -12.54 2.65 12.57
N TRP A 109 -12.04 3.84 12.24
CA TRP A 109 -12.75 5.09 12.46
C TRP A 109 -14.10 5.14 11.70
N PHE A 110 -14.09 4.87 10.39
CA PHE A 110 -15.33 4.83 9.60
C PHE A 110 -16.29 3.73 10.05
N ARG A 111 -15.77 2.57 10.47
CA ARG A 111 -16.59 1.51 11.05
C ARG A 111 -17.29 1.98 12.31
N ASP A 112 -16.55 2.56 13.26
CA ASP A 112 -17.05 2.84 14.61
C ASP A 112 -17.91 4.10 14.65
N TYR A 113 -17.57 5.12 13.85
CA TYR A 113 -18.27 6.41 13.90
C TYR A 113 -19.28 6.64 12.77
N VAL A 114 -19.27 5.83 11.70
CA VAL A 114 -20.22 5.98 10.61
C VAL A 114 -21.02 4.69 10.38
N TYR A 115 -20.34 3.56 10.12
CA TYR A 115 -21.02 2.34 9.72
C TYR A 115 -21.88 1.74 10.82
N ILE A 116 -21.36 1.61 12.04
CA ILE A 116 -22.10 1.07 13.20
C ILE A 116 -23.26 1.99 13.60
N PRO A 117 -23.10 3.32 13.73
CA PRO A 117 -24.23 4.22 14.03
C PRO A 117 -25.33 4.19 12.97
N LEU A 118 -25.03 3.94 11.70
CA LEU A 118 -26.04 3.74 10.65
C LEU A 118 -26.78 2.38 10.74
N GLY A 119 -26.43 1.55 11.73
CA GLY A 119 -26.97 0.21 11.98
C GLY A 119 -26.11 -0.93 11.41
N GLY A 120 -24.98 -0.65 10.80
CA GLY A 120 -24.01 -1.62 10.31
C GLY A 120 -24.63 -2.64 9.34
N ASN A 121 -24.41 -3.93 9.64
CA ASN A 121 -24.98 -5.06 8.90
C ASN A 121 -26.22 -5.68 9.58
N ARG A 122 -26.70 -5.10 10.70
CA ARG A 122 -27.87 -5.57 11.46
C ARG A 122 -29.15 -4.87 11.03
N VAL A 123 -29.28 -4.54 9.75
CA VAL A 123 -30.40 -3.81 9.16
C VAL A 123 -30.90 -4.53 7.91
N SER A 124 -32.01 -4.07 7.31
CA SER A 124 -32.50 -4.61 6.03
C SER A 124 -31.43 -4.48 4.92
N LYS A 125 -31.50 -5.33 3.90
CA LYS A 125 -30.55 -5.30 2.76
C LYS A 125 -30.44 -3.90 2.15
N ALA A 126 -31.56 -3.20 1.93
CA ALA A 126 -31.53 -1.85 1.36
C ALA A 126 -30.77 -0.84 2.25
N LYS A 127 -31.00 -0.87 3.58
CA LYS A 127 -30.27 -0.01 4.53
C LYS A 127 -28.79 -0.40 4.61
N TRP A 128 -28.46 -1.69 4.51
CA TRP A 128 -27.08 -2.16 4.46
C TRP A 128 -26.33 -1.64 3.22
N PHE A 129 -26.95 -1.69 2.02
CA PHE A 129 -26.41 -1.07 0.81
C PHE A 129 -26.14 0.42 1.02
N ARG A 130 -27.16 1.16 1.46
CA ARG A 130 -27.02 2.58 1.77
C ARG A 130 -25.82 2.84 2.68
N ASN A 131 -25.67 2.05 3.76
CA ASN A 131 -24.58 2.23 4.73
C ASN A 131 -23.21 2.05 4.09
N ILE A 132 -23.03 1.04 3.24
CA ILE A 132 -21.77 0.83 2.49
C ILE A 132 -21.50 2.02 1.57
N PHE A 133 -22.48 2.44 0.76
CA PHE A 133 -22.31 3.54 -0.17
C PHE A 133 -22.01 4.86 0.55
N ILE A 134 -22.66 5.15 1.68
CA ILE A 134 -22.35 6.35 2.50
C ILE A 134 -20.91 6.30 3.00
N VAL A 135 -20.48 5.18 3.58
CA VAL A 135 -19.10 5.04 4.09
C VAL A 135 -18.07 5.27 2.99
N TRP A 136 -18.25 4.65 1.84
CA TRP A 136 -17.29 4.74 0.75
C TRP A 136 -17.33 6.08 0.02
N LEU A 137 -18.48 6.70 -0.10
CA LEU A 137 -18.61 8.07 -0.58
C LEU A 137 -17.85 9.04 0.34
N LEU A 138 -18.06 8.94 1.65
CA LEU A 138 -17.36 9.76 2.63
C LEU A 138 -15.85 9.46 2.66
N THR A 139 -15.45 8.21 2.45
CA THR A 139 -14.03 7.84 2.35
C THR A 139 -13.39 8.50 1.10
N GLY A 140 -14.10 8.50 -0.03
CA GLY A 140 -13.64 9.20 -1.23
C GLY A 140 -13.51 10.71 -1.02
N LEU A 141 -14.53 11.35 -0.45
CA LEU A 141 -14.52 12.77 -0.11
C LEU A 141 -13.42 13.14 0.90
N TRP A 142 -13.12 12.26 1.83
CA TRP A 142 -12.03 12.44 2.80
C TRP A 142 -10.65 12.52 2.13
N HIS A 143 -10.46 11.82 1.01
CA HIS A 143 -9.22 11.91 0.22
C HIS A 143 -9.10 13.20 -0.60
N GLY A 144 -10.20 13.90 -0.85
CA GLY A 144 -10.19 15.18 -1.56
C GLY A 144 -11.47 15.43 -2.37
N ALA A 145 -11.60 16.64 -2.90
CA ALA A 145 -12.79 17.10 -3.63
C ALA A 145 -12.81 16.68 -5.12
N ALA A 146 -11.81 15.92 -5.60
CA ALA A 146 -11.78 15.52 -7.00
C ALA A 146 -12.75 14.36 -7.28
N TRP A 147 -13.36 14.38 -8.46
CA TRP A 147 -14.27 13.32 -8.91
C TRP A 147 -13.64 11.94 -8.99
N THR A 148 -12.31 11.88 -9.20
CA THR A 148 -11.56 10.62 -9.19
C THR A 148 -11.59 9.92 -7.84
N PHE A 149 -11.53 10.66 -6.73
CA PHE A 149 -11.64 10.09 -5.38
C PHE A 149 -13.05 9.60 -5.08
N ILE A 150 -14.08 10.31 -5.55
CA ILE A 150 -15.47 9.87 -5.41
C ILE A 150 -15.69 8.59 -6.22
N LEU A 151 -15.21 8.54 -7.47
CA LEU A 151 -15.28 7.35 -8.32
C LEU A 151 -14.54 6.18 -7.67
N TRP A 152 -13.37 6.41 -7.09
CA TRP A 152 -12.59 5.42 -6.37
C TRP A 152 -13.34 4.86 -5.15
N GLY A 153 -13.96 5.71 -4.35
CA GLY A 153 -14.79 5.27 -3.23
C GLY A 153 -15.99 4.44 -3.69
N LEU A 154 -16.73 4.91 -4.71
CA LEU A 154 -17.86 4.18 -5.28
C LEU A 154 -17.44 2.86 -5.91
N PHE A 155 -16.27 2.77 -6.54
CA PHE A 155 -15.69 1.53 -7.04
C PHE A 155 -15.61 0.47 -5.93
N PHE A 156 -15.08 0.81 -4.77
CA PHE A 156 -15.03 -0.13 -3.65
C PHE A 156 -16.42 -0.44 -3.05
N ALA A 157 -17.33 0.52 -2.99
CA ALA A 157 -18.70 0.26 -2.57
C ALA A 157 -19.37 -0.82 -3.45
N VAL A 158 -19.18 -0.74 -4.77
CA VAL A 158 -19.70 -1.72 -5.73
C VAL A 158 -19.04 -3.08 -5.51
N PHE A 159 -17.71 -3.16 -5.54
CA PHE A 159 -17.02 -4.45 -5.46
C PHE A 159 -17.20 -5.16 -4.12
N LEU A 160 -17.19 -4.46 -2.99
CA LEU A 160 -17.53 -5.02 -1.68
C LEU A 160 -18.95 -5.59 -1.62
N THR A 161 -19.88 -4.90 -2.25
CA THR A 161 -21.27 -5.32 -2.31
C THR A 161 -21.45 -6.55 -3.19
N VAL A 162 -20.90 -6.53 -4.40
CA VAL A 162 -21.01 -7.62 -5.37
C VAL A 162 -20.24 -8.86 -4.88
N GLU A 163 -19.05 -8.68 -4.30
CA GLU A 163 -18.28 -9.76 -3.68
C GLU A 163 -19.11 -10.47 -2.60
N LYS A 164 -19.74 -9.70 -1.69
CA LYS A 164 -20.51 -10.26 -0.59
C LYS A 164 -21.79 -10.96 -1.03
N LEU A 165 -22.46 -10.46 -2.06
CA LEU A 165 -23.78 -10.97 -2.46
C LEU A 165 -23.72 -12.07 -3.51
N TRP A 166 -22.66 -12.12 -4.31
CA TRP A 166 -22.69 -12.95 -5.51
C TRP A 166 -21.57 -13.97 -5.57
N TYR A 167 -20.34 -13.56 -5.85
CA TYR A 167 -19.28 -14.50 -6.21
C TYR A 167 -18.22 -14.73 -5.09
N GLY A 168 -18.30 -14.02 -3.97
CA GLY A 168 -17.26 -14.09 -2.94
C GLY A 168 -17.05 -15.49 -2.37
N GLN A 169 -18.13 -16.29 -2.22
CA GLN A 169 -18.01 -17.68 -1.74
C GLN A 169 -17.32 -18.56 -2.77
N ALA A 170 -17.69 -18.47 -4.05
CA ALA A 170 -17.05 -19.22 -5.13
C ALA A 170 -15.57 -18.82 -5.29
N LEU A 171 -15.27 -17.52 -5.22
CA LEU A 171 -13.92 -17.01 -5.30
C LEU A 171 -13.05 -17.50 -4.13
N ALA A 172 -13.59 -17.56 -2.92
CA ALA A 172 -12.90 -18.05 -1.72
C ALA A 172 -12.42 -19.50 -1.84
N GLN A 173 -13.11 -20.33 -2.63
CA GLN A 173 -12.74 -21.72 -2.89
C GLN A 173 -11.55 -21.86 -3.85
N THR A 174 -11.21 -20.82 -4.60
CA THR A 174 -10.07 -20.84 -5.54
C THR A 174 -8.75 -20.65 -4.79
N ARG A 175 -7.67 -21.29 -5.28
CA ARG A 175 -6.35 -21.18 -4.65
C ARG A 175 -5.63 -19.87 -5.02
N PHE A 176 -5.55 -19.56 -6.30
CA PHE A 176 -4.78 -18.43 -6.83
C PHE A 176 -5.66 -17.30 -7.36
N LEU A 177 -6.80 -17.61 -7.98
CA LEU A 177 -7.65 -16.61 -8.62
C LEU A 177 -8.15 -15.52 -7.67
N LYS A 178 -8.42 -15.87 -6.40
CA LYS A 178 -8.81 -14.89 -5.37
C LYS A 178 -7.76 -13.80 -5.14
N HIS A 179 -6.48 -14.16 -5.13
CA HIS A 179 -5.39 -13.19 -4.94
C HIS A 179 -5.16 -12.36 -6.20
N LEU A 180 -5.19 -13.00 -7.39
CA LEU A 180 -5.09 -12.31 -8.66
C LEU A 180 -6.23 -11.30 -8.86
N TYR A 181 -7.46 -11.70 -8.52
CA TYR A 181 -8.64 -10.83 -8.53
C TYR A 181 -8.43 -9.59 -7.65
N VAL A 182 -8.01 -9.77 -6.39
CA VAL A 182 -7.78 -8.64 -5.48
C VAL A 182 -6.69 -7.73 -6.02
N LEU A 183 -5.54 -8.27 -6.45
CA LEU A 183 -4.42 -7.48 -6.97
C LEU A 183 -4.81 -6.69 -8.23
N LEU A 184 -5.58 -7.30 -9.14
CA LEU A 184 -6.08 -6.61 -10.32
C LEU A 184 -7.03 -5.46 -9.96
N LEU A 185 -7.99 -5.70 -9.06
CA LEU A 185 -8.90 -4.64 -8.61
C LEU A 185 -8.15 -3.51 -7.91
N ILE A 186 -7.16 -3.82 -7.10
CA ILE A 186 -6.35 -2.80 -6.44
C ILE A 186 -5.53 -2.00 -7.46
N ALA A 187 -4.92 -2.65 -8.45
CA ALA A 187 -4.20 -1.96 -9.51
C ALA A 187 -5.11 -0.99 -10.27
N VAL A 188 -6.29 -1.46 -10.70
CA VAL A 188 -7.30 -0.61 -11.37
C VAL A 188 -7.75 0.54 -10.46
N SER A 189 -8.04 0.25 -9.18
CA SER A 189 -8.50 1.26 -8.24
C SER A 189 -7.45 2.36 -8.01
N PHE A 190 -6.17 2.00 -7.94
CA PHE A 190 -5.11 2.97 -7.73
C PHE A 190 -4.78 3.77 -8.99
N VAL A 191 -5.05 3.23 -10.18
CA VAL A 191 -5.05 4.03 -11.43
C VAL A 191 -6.16 5.08 -11.39
N ILE A 192 -7.37 4.75 -10.90
CA ILE A 192 -8.45 5.74 -10.71
C ILE A 192 -8.01 6.82 -9.70
N PHE A 193 -7.39 6.41 -8.61
CA PHE A 193 -6.96 7.30 -7.53
C PHE A 193 -5.88 8.31 -7.99
N ASP A 194 -4.94 7.88 -8.84
CA ASP A 194 -3.83 8.71 -9.32
C ASP A 194 -4.18 9.57 -10.55
N ALA A 195 -5.31 9.30 -11.18
CA ALA A 195 -5.69 9.95 -12.44
C ALA A 195 -5.99 11.45 -12.23
N ALA A 196 -5.57 12.27 -13.19
CA ALA A 196 -5.82 13.71 -13.19
C ALA A 196 -7.32 14.05 -13.41
N SER A 197 -8.06 13.18 -14.07
CA SER A 197 -9.49 13.31 -14.33
C SER A 197 -10.15 11.93 -14.49
N VAL A 198 -11.50 11.91 -14.42
CA VAL A 198 -12.29 10.68 -14.68
C VAL A 198 -12.03 10.15 -16.09
N SER A 199 -11.94 11.02 -17.09
CA SER A 199 -11.63 10.64 -18.47
C SER A 199 -10.24 10.01 -18.58
N ASP A 200 -9.26 10.56 -17.88
CA ASP A 200 -7.89 10.03 -17.84
C ASP A 200 -7.84 8.65 -17.16
N ALA A 201 -8.60 8.46 -16.07
CA ALA A 201 -8.75 7.17 -15.42
C ALA A 201 -9.26 6.09 -16.37
N PHE A 202 -10.36 6.36 -17.08
CA PHE A 202 -10.94 5.41 -18.04
C PHE A 202 -10.02 5.13 -19.23
N ARG A 203 -9.33 6.15 -19.75
CA ARG A 203 -8.33 5.98 -20.81
C ARG A 203 -7.18 5.09 -20.37
N THR A 204 -6.62 5.34 -19.19
CA THR A 204 -5.51 4.56 -18.64
C THR A 204 -5.94 3.12 -18.34
N ILE A 205 -7.14 2.91 -17.78
CA ILE A 205 -7.69 1.56 -17.58
C ILE A 205 -7.89 0.85 -18.93
N GLY A 206 -8.45 1.53 -19.93
CA GLY A 206 -8.56 0.97 -21.28
C GLY A 206 -7.20 0.55 -21.85
N SER A 207 -6.18 1.36 -21.63
CA SER A 207 -4.80 1.09 -22.07
C SER A 207 -4.19 -0.14 -21.39
N LEU A 208 -4.49 -0.42 -20.11
CA LEU A 208 -4.09 -1.65 -19.42
C LEU A 208 -4.59 -2.91 -20.17
N PHE A 209 -5.80 -2.85 -20.75
CA PHE A 209 -6.41 -3.96 -21.46
C PHE A 209 -6.19 -3.91 -22.99
N GLY A 210 -5.27 -3.05 -23.46
CA GLY A 210 -4.92 -2.94 -24.87
C GLY A 210 -5.94 -2.18 -25.72
N LEU A 211 -6.89 -1.47 -25.11
CA LEU A 211 -7.78 -0.57 -25.81
C LEU A 211 -7.04 0.73 -26.18
N GLY A 212 -7.41 1.34 -27.32
CA GLY A 212 -6.79 2.60 -27.77
C GLY A 212 -5.60 2.43 -28.75
N GLY A 213 -5.35 1.20 -29.24
CA GLY A 213 -4.39 0.97 -30.31
C GLY A 213 -2.91 1.10 -29.91
N LEU A 214 -2.59 1.07 -28.62
CA LEU A 214 -1.21 1.13 -28.12
C LEU A 214 -0.40 -0.11 -28.54
N PRO A 215 0.90 0.05 -28.85
CA PRO A 215 1.79 -1.09 -29.07
C PRO A 215 1.89 -1.91 -27.77
N ARG A 216 2.03 -3.24 -27.91
CA ARG A 216 2.15 -4.13 -26.75
C ARG A 216 3.37 -3.79 -25.88
N SER A 217 4.48 -3.39 -26.51
CA SER A 217 5.74 -3.04 -25.86
C SER A 217 6.52 -2.06 -26.74
N ASP A 218 7.37 -1.25 -26.14
CA ASP A 218 8.30 -0.34 -26.79
C ASP A 218 9.70 -0.43 -26.14
N VAL A 219 10.66 0.32 -26.67
CA VAL A 219 12.05 0.32 -26.18
C VAL A 219 12.11 0.85 -24.75
N LEU A 220 11.34 1.90 -24.46
CA LEU A 220 11.31 2.56 -23.16
C LEU A 220 10.74 1.64 -22.07
N ALA A 221 9.64 0.96 -22.36
CA ALA A 221 9.05 -0.03 -21.45
C ALA A 221 10.01 -1.17 -21.13
N ARG A 222 10.74 -1.69 -22.15
CA ARG A 222 11.74 -2.75 -21.93
C ARG A 222 12.93 -2.27 -21.10
N TYR A 223 13.39 -1.04 -21.35
CA TYR A 223 14.43 -0.42 -20.54
C TYR A 223 14.02 -0.35 -19.06
N TYR A 224 12.84 0.20 -18.75
CA TYR A 224 12.35 0.30 -17.37
C TYR A 224 12.06 -1.07 -16.76
N PHE A 225 11.52 -2.02 -17.51
CA PHE A 225 11.32 -3.39 -17.02
C PHE A 225 12.65 -4.01 -16.56
N ASN A 226 13.69 -3.92 -17.36
CA ASN A 226 15.00 -4.49 -17.02
C ASN A 226 15.67 -3.73 -15.86
N SER A 227 15.65 -2.41 -15.88
CA SER A 227 16.31 -1.57 -14.88
C SER A 227 15.65 -1.67 -13.50
N TYR A 228 14.33 -1.83 -13.44
CA TYR A 228 13.56 -1.87 -12.18
C TYR A 228 13.21 -3.28 -11.72
N SER A 229 13.55 -4.33 -12.47
CA SER A 229 13.23 -5.72 -12.13
C SER A 229 13.70 -6.10 -10.71
N GLY A 230 14.90 -5.72 -10.32
CA GLY A 230 15.44 -5.95 -8.98
C GLY A 230 14.64 -5.23 -7.90
N VAL A 231 14.28 -3.96 -8.13
CA VAL A 231 13.47 -3.16 -7.21
C VAL A 231 12.07 -3.76 -7.06
N PHE A 232 11.44 -4.17 -8.17
CA PHE A 232 10.15 -4.86 -8.14
C PHE A 232 10.22 -6.15 -7.33
N LEU A 233 11.26 -6.97 -7.54
CA LEU A 233 11.44 -8.22 -6.79
C LEU A 233 11.53 -7.97 -5.28
N VAL A 234 12.40 -7.03 -4.87
CA VAL A 234 12.56 -6.66 -3.45
C VAL A 234 11.26 -6.10 -2.88
N ALA A 235 10.58 -5.23 -3.63
CA ALA A 235 9.30 -4.64 -3.20
C ALA A 235 8.20 -5.69 -3.08
N ILE A 236 8.04 -6.60 -4.04
CA ILE A 236 7.04 -7.67 -3.99
C ILE A 236 7.30 -8.58 -2.78
N VAL A 237 8.53 -9.02 -2.57
CA VAL A 237 8.90 -9.84 -1.41
C VAL A 237 8.69 -9.08 -0.11
N GLY A 238 9.11 -7.81 -0.05
CA GLY A 238 8.94 -6.93 1.11
C GLY A 238 7.49 -6.61 1.46
N ALA A 239 6.58 -6.67 0.47
CA ALA A 239 5.13 -6.51 0.68
C ALA A 239 4.45 -7.77 1.23
N THR A 240 5.19 -8.87 1.45
CA THR A 240 4.72 -10.13 2.04
C THR A 240 5.24 -10.32 3.47
N PRO A 241 4.65 -11.20 4.28
CA PRO A 241 5.16 -11.52 5.61
C PRO A 241 6.44 -12.37 5.60
N LEU A 242 6.94 -12.77 4.42
CA LEU A 242 8.08 -13.70 4.29
C LEU A 242 9.35 -13.20 4.98
N PRO A 243 9.83 -11.94 4.76
CA PRO A 243 11.03 -11.44 5.43
C PRO A 243 10.89 -11.43 6.94
N ALA A 244 9.75 -10.98 7.46
CA ALA A 244 9.50 -10.96 8.90
C ALA A 244 9.45 -12.37 9.51
N LYS A 245 8.88 -13.35 8.80
CA LYS A 245 8.85 -14.75 9.25
C LYS A 245 10.26 -15.36 9.29
N ILE A 246 11.08 -15.10 8.28
CA ILE A 246 12.47 -15.57 8.21
C ILE A 246 13.26 -14.98 9.39
N VAL A 247 13.24 -13.66 9.56
CA VAL A 247 13.95 -13.00 10.68
C VAL A 247 13.49 -13.54 12.02
N ARG A 248 12.19 -13.71 12.21
CA ARG A 248 11.61 -14.25 13.44
C ARG A 248 12.09 -15.67 13.72
N GLN A 249 12.09 -16.55 12.72
CA GLN A 249 12.54 -17.94 12.86
C GLN A 249 14.02 -18.03 13.32
N PHE A 250 14.86 -17.10 12.83
CA PHE A 250 16.27 -17.04 13.26
C PHE A 250 16.46 -16.34 14.61
N SER A 251 15.49 -15.57 15.10
CA SER A 251 15.61 -14.77 16.32
C SER A 251 15.04 -15.42 17.56
N GLU A 252 14.18 -16.45 17.41
CA GLU A 252 13.43 -17.00 18.57
C GLU A 252 14.27 -17.94 19.43
N ASP A 253 15.11 -18.83 18.83
CA ASP A 253 15.84 -19.83 19.60
C ASP A 253 17.24 -20.19 19.03
N GLY A 254 18.15 -20.65 19.93
CA GLY A 254 19.42 -21.29 19.58
C GLY A 254 20.52 -20.33 19.10
N PRO A 255 21.48 -20.83 18.29
CA PRO A 255 22.61 -20.06 17.78
C PRO A 255 22.20 -18.86 16.94
N GLY A 256 21.06 -18.94 16.24
CA GLY A 256 20.51 -17.86 15.41
C GLY A 256 20.24 -16.58 16.21
N LYS A 257 19.75 -16.68 17.44
CA LYS A 257 19.49 -15.54 18.32
C LYS A 257 20.76 -14.73 18.60
N LYS A 258 21.89 -15.41 18.87
CA LYS A 258 23.19 -14.75 19.09
C LYS A 258 23.68 -14.06 17.80
N ILE A 259 23.51 -14.70 16.66
CA ILE A 259 23.87 -14.12 15.36
C ILE A 259 23.01 -12.87 15.10
N MET A 260 21.69 -12.98 15.25
CA MET A 260 20.76 -11.88 15.01
C MET A 260 20.99 -10.69 15.96
N SER A 261 21.40 -10.92 17.20
CA SER A 261 21.72 -9.83 18.15
C SER A 261 22.91 -8.95 17.70
N VAL A 262 23.77 -9.45 16.81
CA VAL A 262 24.88 -8.69 16.20
C VAL A 262 24.51 -8.21 14.80
N VAL A 263 23.94 -9.09 13.98
CA VAL A 263 23.64 -8.79 12.57
C VAL A 263 22.57 -7.69 12.45
N GLU A 264 21.54 -7.73 13.28
CA GLU A 264 20.46 -6.75 13.18
C GLU A 264 20.92 -5.30 13.43
N PRO A 265 21.65 -4.97 14.50
CA PRO A 265 22.20 -3.62 14.70
C PRO A 265 23.11 -3.18 13.55
N VAL A 266 23.97 -4.07 13.05
CA VAL A 266 24.86 -3.75 11.91
C VAL A 266 24.07 -3.44 10.65
N VAL A 267 23.05 -4.24 10.34
CA VAL A 267 22.16 -4.00 9.18
C VAL A 267 21.38 -2.70 9.35
N LEU A 268 20.86 -2.41 10.55
CA LEU A 268 20.13 -1.16 10.80
C LEU A 268 21.04 0.07 10.67
N LEU A 269 22.26 0.01 11.16
CA LEU A 269 23.24 1.09 10.99
C LEU A 269 23.63 1.26 9.52
N GLY A 270 23.84 0.17 8.80
CA GLY A 270 24.09 0.19 7.37
C GLY A 270 22.94 0.81 6.58
N LEU A 271 21.69 0.41 6.87
CA LEU A 271 20.50 1.01 6.28
C LEU A 271 20.41 2.50 6.59
N LEU A 272 20.64 2.90 7.85
CA LEU A 272 20.61 4.31 8.24
C LEU A 272 21.66 5.12 7.48
N ALA A 273 22.88 4.61 7.34
CA ALA A 273 23.95 5.28 6.59
C ALA A 273 23.58 5.45 5.10
N VAL A 274 23.09 4.37 4.45
CA VAL A 274 22.66 4.41 3.05
C VAL A 274 21.50 5.39 2.85
N VAL A 275 20.49 5.32 3.70
CA VAL A 275 19.32 6.22 3.60
C VAL A 275 19.72 7.67 3.83
N THR A 276 20.64 7.92 4.79
CA THR A 276 21.15 9.27 5.01
C THR A 276 21.91 9.80 3.79
N ALA A 277 22.73 8.97 3.15
CA ALA A 277 23.43 9.35 1.92
C ALA A 277 22.43 9.72 0.81
N TYR A 278 21.37 8.93 0.60
CA TYR A 278 20.31 9.25 -0.36
C TYR A 278 19.55 10.54 0.00
N LEU A 279 19.32 10.84 1.27
CA LEU A 279 18.65 12.07 1.69
C LEU A 279 19.53 13.31 1.50
N VAL A 280 20.84 13.18 1.65
CA VAL A 280 21.79 14.28 1.43
C VAL A 280 21.97 14.57 -0.07
N ASP A 281 22.00 13.54 -0.91
CA ASP A 281 22.17 13.65 -2.35
C ASP A 281 20.85 13.99 -3.09
N GLY A 282 19.73 13.53 -2.56
CA GLY A 282 18.41 13.61 -3.22
C GLY A 282 17.68 14.93 -3.00
N SER A 283 16.90 15.35 -3.99
CA SER A 283 15.89 16.39 -3.83
C SER A 283 14.79 15.92 -2.85
N PHE A 284 14.25 16.85 -2.06
CA PHE A 284 13.14 16.57 -1.13
C PHE A 284 11.94 16.00 -1.89
N ASN A 285 11.56 14.75 -1.56
CA ASN A 285 10.33 14.11 -2.05
C ASN A 285 9.39 13.88 -0.87
N PRO A 286 8.36 14.74 -0.67
CA PRO A 286 7.41 14.61 0.43
C PRO A 286 6.64 13.30 0.33
N PHE A 287 6.06 12.86 1.43
CA PHE A 287 5.12 11.75 1.41
C PHE A 287 3.91 12.09 0.53
N LEU A 288 3.43 11.12 -0.21
CA LEU A 288 2.26 11.29 -1.08
C LEU A 288 1.07 11.89 -0.33
N TYR A 289 0.90 11.51 0.92
CA TYR A 289 -0.17 11.98 1.81
C TYR A 289 -0.19 13.50 2.05
N PHE A 290 0.93 14.19 1.87
CA PHE A 290 0.98 15.66 1.98
C PHE A 290 0.62 16.38 0.68
N ARG A 291 0.21 15.66 -0.36
CA ARG A 291 -0.20 16.22 -1.66
C ARG A 291 -1.72 16.30 -1.83
N PHE A 292 -2.49 15.86 -0.82
CA PHE A 292 -3.96 15.88 -0.81
C PHE A 292 -4.48 16.97 0.12
#